data_a40ae4c2a2d18e51c4f35a4d2a6aaab0
#
_entry.id   a40ae4c2a2d18e51c4f35a4d2a6aaab0
#
_cell.length_a   1.000
_cell.length_b   1.000
_cell.length_c   1.000
_cell.angle_alpha   90.00
_cell.angle_beta   90.00
_cell.angle_gamma   90.00
#
_symmetry.space_group_name_H-M   'P 1'
#
loop_
_entity.id
_entity.type
_entity.pdbx_description
1 polymer ?
#
loop_
_entity_poly.entity_id
_entity_poly.type
_entity_poly.pdbx_seq_one_letter_code
_entity_poly.pdbx_strand_id
1 'polypeptide(L)'
;MEGACPGRIMTARRTDMEQTAREALLERLGKQAALYGAPLDVRLRRLPFRIFWPRALNVAGMTWRVTARTFFGRDMRVHLPDLVGKEIYQYGFFEEGLTRAIIDKLPAGGTFIDIGAYVGYYSLLASLLVGAEGRVVAFEPTPRTRAELSLNTSGFGNVQVVPLAAWDQPARLTLRDFGWRQSSFNSVLAPRVDGNPRCESIEVEAVAVDDWLLAHNIVPSFIKIDAESAEHRVLQGLRRTIEKHHPILSLEIGDYNLPGVPRSADLIRSLIAMGYDAWQYRGDTFVEHHVVDHYGFDNLIFTPRRQSVQTAAA
;
A
#
# COMPACT_ATOMS: atom_id res chain seq x y z
N MET A 1 -33.40 -38.49 4.33
CA MET A 1 -32.29 -38.13 3.38
C MET A 1 -32.40 -36.65 3.08
N GLU A 2 -31.66 -35.85 3.86
CA GLU A 2 -31.62 -34.42 3.68
C GLU A 2 -30.71 -34.11 2.49
N GLY A 3 -31.32 -33.60 1.41
CA GLY A 3 -30.59 -33.17 0.22
C GLY A 3 -29.75 -31.92 0.53
N ALA A 4 -28.44 -32.06 0.52
CA ALA A 4 -27.52 -30.93 0.64
C ALA A 4 -27.75 -29.94 -0.51
N CYS A 5 -28.06 -28.70 -0.17
CA CYS A 5 -28.35 -27.64 -1.12
C CYS A 5 -27.09 -27.35 -1.99
N PRO A 6 -27.15 -27.47 -3.33
CA PRO A 6 -25.95 -27.37 -4.19
C PRO A 6 -25.19 -26.02 -4.06
N GLY A 7 -25.83 -24.94 -3.65
CA GLY A 7 -25.21 -23.65 -3.41
C GLY A 7 -24.23 -23.61 -2.24
N ARG A 8 -24.43 -24.39 -1.17
CA ARG A 8 -23.52 -24.48 -0.02
C ARG A 8 -22.20 -25.18 -0.34
N ILE A 9 -22.26 -26.18 -1.21
CA ILE A 9 -21.06 -26.95 -1.62
C ILE A 9 -20.18 -26.13 -2.57
N MET A 10 -20.78 -25.33 -3.46
CA MET A 10 -20.01 -24.47 -4.37
C MET A 10 -19.32 -23.30 -3.64
N THR A 11 -19.98 -22.67 -2.68
CA THR A 11 -19.38 -21.58 -1.87
C THR A 11 -18.24 -22.10 -1.00
N ALA A 12 -18.36 -23.24 -0.33
CA ALA A 12 -17.30 -23.83 0.49
C ALA A 12 -16.05 -24.16 -0.37
N ARG A 13 -16.23 -24.81 -1.52
CA ARG A 13 -15.11 -25.13 -2.43
C ARG A 13 -14.40 -23.90 -2.99
N ARG A 14 -15.14 -22.82 -3.29
CA ARG A 14 -14.56 -21.55 -3.75
C ARG A 14 -13.70 -20.91 -2.66
N THR A 15 -14.18 -20.91 -1.42
CA THR A 15 -13.45 -20.37 -0.25
C THR A 15 -12.16 -21.16 -0.01
N ASP A 16 -12.20 -22.51 -0.11
CA ASP A 16 -11.02 -23.37 0.06
C ASP A 16 -9.97 -23.13 -1.04
N MET A 17 -10.39 -22.96 -2.29
CA MET A 17 -9.48 -22.66 -3.42
C MET A 17 -8.84 -21.27 -3.27
N GLU A 18 -9.59 -20.27 -2.84
CA GLU A 18 -9.09 -18.90 -2.59
C GLU A 18 -8.08 -18.91 -1.43
N GLN A 19 -8.35 -19.66 -0.36
CA GLN A 19 -7.43 -19.83 0.76
C GLN A 19 -6.11 -20.48 0.32
N THR A 20 -6.19 -21.59 -0.43
CA THR A 20 -5.01 -22.27 -0.97
C THR A 20 -4.18 -21.36 -1.88
N ALA A 21 -4.82 -20.52 -2.70
CA ALA A 21 -4.12 -19.56 -3.55
C ALA A 21 -3.38 -18.48 -2.73
N ARG A 22 -3.98 -17.99 -1.63
CA ARG A 22 -3.35 -17.03 -0.72
C ARG A 22 -2.15 -17.64 0.02
N GLU A 23 -2.28 -18.86 0.51
CA GLU A 23 -1.19 -19.61 1.15
C GLU A 23 -0.01 -19.78 0.20
N ALA A 24 -0.26 -20.13 -1.07
CA ALA A 24 0.77 -20.22 -2.10
C ALA A 24 1.44 -18.87 -2.39
N LEU A 25 0.71 -17.76 -2.33
CA LEU A 25 1.30 -16.42 -2.44
C LEU A 25 2.19 -16.09 -1.24
N LEU A 26 1.73 -16.37 -0.02
CA LEU A 26 2.50 -16.15 1.21
C LEU A 26 3.79 -17.01 1.23
N GLU A 27 3.74 -18.25 0.75
CA GLU A 27 4.92 -19.10 0.62
C GLU A 27 5.94 -18.51 -0.37
N ARG A 28 5.48 -18.05 -1.55
CA ARG A 28 6.34 -17.40 -2.55
C ARG A 28 6.95 -16.12 -2.01
N LEU A 29 6.19 -15.28 -1.32
CA LEU A 29 6.69 -14.07 -0.67
C LEU A 29 7.77 -14.42 0.36
N GLY A 30 7.52 -15.39 1.25
CA GLY A 30 8.48 -15.84 2.24
C GLY A 30 9.81 -16.30 1.65
N LYS A 31 9.79 -17.01 0.50
CA LYS A 31 11.02 -17.39 -0.22
C LYS A 31 11.82 -16.17 -0.72
N GLN A 32 11.15 -15.12 -1.19
CA GLN A 32 11.80 -13.89 -1.64
C GLN A 32 12.29 -13.05 -0.45
N ALA A 33 11.51 -12.97 0.62
CA ALA A 33 11.87 -12.26 1.85
C ALA A 33 13.10 -12.92 2.52
N ALA A 34 13.18 -14.23 2.55
CA ALA A 34 14.38 -14.95 3.02
C ALA A 34 15.62 -14.60 2.19
N LEU A 35 15.46 -14.39 0.88
CA LEU A 35 16.60 -13.94 0.03
C LEU A 35 16.93 -12.47 0.30
N TYR A 36 15.95 -11.61 0.55
CA TYR A 36 16.14 -10.19 0.92
C TYR A 36 16.95 -10.08 2.22
N GLY A 37 16.61 -10.86 3.24
CA GLY A 37 17.30 -10.92 4.54
C GLY A 37 18.64 -11.67 4.51
N ALA A 38 19.00 -12.36 3.41
CA ALA A 38 20.21 -13.14 3.33
C ALA A 38 21.48 -12.25 3.30
N PRO A 39 22.64 -12.76 3.75
CA PRO A 39 23.92 -12.07 3.65
C PRO A 39 24.26 -11.63 2.23
N LEU A 40 25.02 -10.54 2.10
CA LEU A 40 25.31 -9.91 0.80
C LEU A 40 25.99 -10.87 -0.19
N ASP A 41 26.89 -11.73 0.27
CA ASP A 41 27.58 -12.72 -0.59
C ASP A 41 26.60 -13.74 -1.17
N VAL A 42 25.60 -14.19 -0.41
CA VAL A 42 24.53 -15.07 -0.89
C VAL A 42 23.69 -14.37 -1.95
N ARG A 43 23.29 -13.11 -1.69
CA ARG A 43 22.53 -12.30 -2.64
C ARG A 43 23.31 -12.06 -3.93
N LEU A 44 24.58 -11.72 -3.84
CA LEU A 44 25.45 -11.52 -4.99
C LEU A 44 25.63 -12.79 -5.85
N ARG A 45 25.73 -13.97 -5.21
CA ARG A 45 25.83 -15.25 -5.95
C ARG A 45 24.51 -15.57 -6.70
N ARG A 46 23.35 -15.26 -6.10
CA ARG A 46 22.03 -15.57 -6.69
C ARG A 46 21.53 -14.51 -7.65
N LEU A 47 21.85 -13.24 -7.42
CA LEU A 47 21.32 -12.11 -8.14
C LEU A 47 22.41 -11.10 -8.56
N PRO A 48 23.54 -11.51 -9.15
CA PRO A 48 24.68 -10.62 -9.36
C PRO A 48 24.31 -9.36 -10.15
N PHE A 49 23.64 -9.51 -11.30
CA PHE A 49 23.22 -8.38 -12.13
C PHE A 49 22.16 -7.51 -11.46
N ARG A 50 21.17 -8.11 -10.79
CA ARG A 50 20.11 -7.37 -10.12
C ARG A 50 20.61 -6.54 -8.93
N ILE A 51 21.66 -6.99 -8.26
CA ILE A 51 22.29 -6.26 -7.15
C ILE A 51 23.24 -5.17 -7.68
N PHE A 52 24.02 -5.47 -8.71
CA PHE A 52 25.06 -4.56 -9.18
C PHE A 52 24.51 -3.42 -10.05
N TRP A 53 23.55 -3.72 -10.94
CA TRP A 53 23.06 -2.77 -11.93
C TRP A 53 22.43 -1.50 -11.32
N PRO A 54 21.53 -1.56 -10.31
CA PRO A 54 21.01 -0.35 -9.69
C PRO A 54 22.10 0.52 -9.03
N ARG A 55 23.14 -0.12 -8.46
CA ARG A 55 24.28 0.61 -7.88
C ARG A 55 25.09 1.33 -8.95
N ALA A 56 25.37 0.67 -10.08
CA ALA A 56 26.07 1.30 -11.19
C ALA A 56 25.31 2.51 -11.75
N LEU A 57 23.99 2.39 -11.93
CA LEU A 57 23.13 3.49 -12.35
C LEU A 57 23.16 4.66 -11.33
N ASN A 58 23.14 4.33 -10.04
CA ASN A 58 23.19 5.36 -8.99
C ASN A 58 24.51 6.14 -9.03
N VAL A 59 25.64 5.44 -9.16
CA VAL A 59 26.97 6.08 -9.29
C VAL A 59 27.07 6.92 -10.56
N ALA A 60 26.54 6.41 -11.68
CA ALA A 60 26.53 7.14 -12.96
C ALA A 60 25.55 8.33 -13.01
N GLY A 61 24.72 8.52 -11.97
CA GLY A 61 23.69 9.58 -11.99
C GLY A 61 22.55 9.32 -12.96
N MET A 62 22.40 8.08 -13.45
CA MET A 62 21.44 7.71 -14.49
C MET A 62 20.22 7.02 -13.91
N THR A 63 19.12 7.08 -14.66
CA THR A 63 17.90 6.32 -14.39
C THR A 63 17.60 5.40 -15.56
N TRP A 64 17.04 4.23 -15.28
CA TRP A 64 16.70 3.27 -16.31
C TRP A 64 15.38 2.57 -15.99
N ARG A 65 14.48 2.55 -16.95
CA ARG A 65 13.23 1.81 -16.85
C ARG A 65 13.48 0.33 -17.18
N VAL A 66 13.03 -0.55 -16.28
CA VAL A 66 13.15 -2.02 -16.45
C VAL A 66 11.80 -2.69 -16.22
N THR A 67 11.66 -3.89 -16.74
CA THR A 67 10.55 -4.79 -16.38
C THR A 67 11.04 -5.71 -15.27
N ALA A 68 10.33 -5.69 -14.13
CA ALA A 68 10.56 -6.56 -13.00
C ALA A 68 9.47 -7.64 -12.92
N ARG A 69 9.86 -8.87 -12.57
CA ARG A 69 8.92 -9.95 -12.30
C ARG A 69 8.57 -9.95 -10.82
N THR A 70 7.30 -9.73 -10.48
CA THR A 70 6.82 -9.78 -9.11
C THR A 70 6.69 -11.23 -8.60
N PHE A 71 6.72 -11.43 -7.27
CA PHE A 71 6.55 -12.75 -6.65
C PHE A 71 5.18 -13.37 -6.95
N PHE A 72 4.16 -12.52 -7.16
CA PHE A 72 2.82 -12.96 -7.54
C PHE A 72 2.65 -13.19 -9.05
N GLY A 73 3.77 -13.20 -9.80
CA GLY A 73 3.81 -13.66 -11.17
C GLY A 73 3.35 -12.66 -12.22
N ARG A 74 3.41 -11.35 -11.95
CA ARG A 74 3.15 -10.30 -12.94
C ARG A 74 4.41 -9.54 -13.29
N ASP A 75 4.49 -9.13 -14.54
CA ASP A 75 5.54 -8.23 -14.99
C ASP A 75 5.11 -6.80 -14.70
N MET A 76 6.04 -6.00 -14.21
CA MET A 76 5.81 -4.63 -13.80
C MET A 76 6.95 -3.75 -14.27
N ARG A 77 6.62 -2.57 -14.83
CA ARG A 77 7.60 -1.55 -15.19
C ARG A 77 7.98 -0.77 -13.93
N VAL A 78 9.26 -0.69 -13.68
CA VAL A 78 9.83 0.06 -12.55
C VAL A 78 11.04 0.86 -13.02
N HIS A 79 11.45 1.84 -12.22
CA HIS A 79 12.59 2.69 -12.51
C HIS A 79 13.73 2.42 -11.52
N LEU A 80 14.95 2.34 -12.05
CA LEU A 80 16.17 2.19 -11.27
C LEU A 80 16.93 3.52 -11.29
N PRO A 81 17.59 3.91 -10.23
CA PRO A 81 17.81 3.21 -8.94
C PRO A 81 16.81 3.60 -7.84
N ASP A 82 15.59 4.05 -8.18
CA ASP A 82 14.57 4.38 -7.18
C ASP A 82 14.40 3.25 -6.14
N LEU A 83 14.10 3.59 -4.89
CA LEU A 83 14.06 2.65 -3.77
C LEU A 83 13.07 1.51 -4.02
N VAL A 84 11.81 1.86 -4.29
CA VAL A 84 10.72 0.90 -4.51
C VAL A 84 10.99 0.07 -5.77
N GLY A 85 11.35 0.76 -6.87
CA GLY A 85 11.68 0.12 -8.14
C GLY A 85 12.83 -0.88 -8.03
N LYS A 86 13.87 -0.53 -7.27
CA LYS A 86 15.04 -1.39 -7.01
C LYS A 86 14.64 -2.65 -6.24
N GLU A 87 13.85 -2.55 -5.18
CA GLU A 87 13.46 -3.71 -4.37
C GLU A 87 12.57 -4.67 -5.17
N ILE A 88 11.57 -4.14 -5.89
CA ILE A 88 10.73 -4.96 -6.78
C ILE A 88 11.58 -5.63 -7.87
N TYR A 89 12.55 -4.93 -8.48
CA TYR A 89 13.45 -5.50 -9.48
C TYR A 89 14.33 -6.61 -8.90
N GLN A 90 14.86 -6.42 -7.70
CA GLN A 90 15.77 -7.37 -7.06
C GLN A 90 15.05 -8.60 -6.53
N TYR A 91 13.94 -8.41 -5.84
CA TYR A 91 13.30 -9.46 -5.03
C TYR A 91 11.87 -9.78 -5.46
N GLY A 92 11.26 -8.97 -6.32
CA GLY A 92 9.91 -9.17 -6.79
C GLY A 92 8.83 -8.71 -5.82
N PHE A 93 9.19 -8.06 -4.71
CA PHE A 93 8.26 -7.52 -3.72
C PHE A 93 8.77 -6.22 -3.10
N PHE A 94 7.88 -5.54 -2.39
CA PHE A 94 8.16 -4.35 -1.59
C PHE A 94 7.44 -4.48 -0.25
N GLU A 95 8.04 -4.04 0.86
CA GLU A 95 7.50 -4.02 2.23
C GLU A 95 6.76 -5.34 2.60
N GLU A 96 7.51 -6.32 3.06
CA GLU A 96 6.99 -7.66 3.34
C GLU A 96 5.75 -7.64 4.25
N GLY A 97 5.79 -6.88 5.34
CA GLY A 97 4.69 -6.82 6.32
C GLY A 97 3.39 -6.32 5.71
N LEU A 98 3.43 -5.19 4.98
CA LEU A 98 2.24 -4.64 4.31
C LEU A 98 1.75 -5.58 3.20
N THR A 99 2.67 -6.14 2.42
CA THR A 99 2.32 -7.13 1.38
C THR A 99 1.61 -8.34 1.97
N ARG A 100 2.09 -8.89 3.10
CA ARG A 100 1.43 -9.98 3.84
C ARG A 100 0.06 -9.59 4.36
N ALA A 101 -0.07 -8.40 4.95
CA ALA A 101 -1.34 -7.91 5.46
C ALA A 101 -2.41 -7.83 4.37
N ILE A 102 -2.05 -7.33 3.19
CA ILE A 102 -2.97 -7.23 2.04
C ILE A 102 -3.37 -8.64 1.57
N ILE A 103 -2.43 -9.59 1.46
CA ILE A 103 -2.75 -10.97 1.06
C ILE A 103 -3.70 -11.63 2.07
N ASP A 104 -3.45 -11.44 3.36
CA ASP A 104 -4.20 -12.09 4.44
C ASP A 104 -5.60 -11.47 4.63
N LYS A 105 -5.69 -10.15 4.57
CA LYS A 105 -6.86 -9.42 5.08
C LYS A 105 -7.77 -8.84 4.00
N LEU A 106 -7.30 -8.65 2.76
CA LEU A 106 -8.14 -8.10 1.68
C LEU A 106 -9.11 -9.18 1.17
N PRO A 107 -10.45 -9.03 1.35
CA PRO A 107 -11.40 -10.05 0.92
C PRO A 107 -11.53 -10.12 -0.61
N ALA A 108 -11.76 -11.33 -1.14
CA ALA A 108 -12.18 -11.50 -2.52
C ALA A 108 -13.51 -10.79 -2.75
N GLY A 109 -13.68 -10.16 -3.92
CA GLY A 109 -14.84 -9.30 -4.22
C GLY A 109 -14.83 -7.96 -3.48
N GLY A 110 -13.85 -7.70 -2.61
CA GLY A 110 -13.73 -6.46 -1.84
C GLY A 110 -13.27 -5.27 -2.66
N THR A 111 -13.26 -4.11 -2.01
CA THR A 111 -12.73 -2.86 -2.59
C THR A 111 -11.47 -2.43 -1.87
N PHE A 112 -10.40 -2.26 -2.62
CA PHE A 112 -9.11 -1.75 -2.14
C PHE A 112 -8.91 -0.31 -2.60
N ILE A 113 -8.58 0.58 -1.65
CA ILE A 113 -8.19 1.95 -1.95
C ILE A 113 -6.69 2.09 -1.71
N ASP A 114 -5.95 2.45 -2.77
CA ASP A 114 -4.50 2.65 -2.77
C ASP A 114 -4.20 4.14 -2.81
N ILE A 115 -3.92 4.76 -1.67
CA ILE A 115 -3.56 6.17 -1.58
C ILE A 115 -2.03 6.27 -1.63
N GLY A 116 -1.53 7.07 -2.59
CA GLY A 116 -0.11 7.07 -2.95
C GLY A 116 0.27 5.80 -3.71
N ALA A 117 -0.46 5.49 -4.78
CA ALA A 117 -0.31 4.23 -5.51
C ALA A 117 1.02 4.12 -6.27
N TYR A 118 1.73 5.23 -6.45
CA TYR A 118 3.04 5.30 -7.12
C TYR A 118 3.00 4.63 -8.50
N VAL A 119 3.80 3.60 -8.74
CA VAL A 119 3.81 2.82 -9.99
C VAL A 119 2.91 1.58 -9.96
N GLY A 120 2.15 1.36 -8.85
CA GLY A 120 1.04 0.41 -8.79
C GLY A 120 1.36 -0.98 -8.27
N TYR A 121 2.39 -1.16 -7.46
CA TYR A 121 2.71 -2.49 -6.90
C TYR A 121 1.55 -3.06 -6.08
N TYR A 122 1.03 -2.29 -5.13
CA TYR A 122 -0.10 -2.73 -4.29
C TYR A 122 -1.40 -2.79 -5.08
N SER A 123 -1.63 -1.85 -6.01
CA SER A 123 -2.78 -1.89 -6.91
C SER A 123 -2.83 -3.18 -7.74
N LEU A 124 -1.69 -3.64 -8.28
CA LEU A 124 -1.60 -4.89 -9.03
C LEU A 124 -1.87 -6.13 -8.15
N LEU A 125 -1.26 -6.18 -6.97
CA LEU A 125 -1.48 -7.27 -6.01
C LEU A 125 -2.94 -7.33 -5.58
N ALA A 126 -3.50 -6.19 -5.18
CA ALA A 126 -4.91 -6.09 -4.76
C ALA A 126 -5.87 -6.49 -5.88
N SER A 127 -5.61 -6.07 -7.13
CA SER A 127 -6.43 -6.45 -8.30
C SER A 127 -6.55 -7.97 -8.47
N LEU A 128 -5.45 -8.71 -8.24
CA LEU A 128 -5.47 -10.17 -8.29
C LEU A 128 -6.27 -10.77 -7.12
N LEU A 129 -6.13 -10.21 -5.92
CA LEU A 129 -6.75 -10.74 -4.71
C LEU A 129 -8.25 -10.50 -4.66
N VAL A 130 -8.71 -9.32 -5.09
CA VAL A 130 -10.15 -9.02 -5.12
C VAL A 130 -10.87 -9.71 -6.27
N GLY A 131 -10.15 -10.06 -7.35
CA GLY A 131 -10.71 -10.73 -8.52
C GLY A 131 -11.64 -9.84 -9.35
N ALA A 132 -12.37 -10.44 -10.29
CA ALA A 132 -13.20 -9.72 -11.26
C ALA A 132 -14.38 -8.97 -10.64
N GLU A 133 -14.92 -9.48 -9.53
CA GLU A 133 -16.06 -8.90 -8.81
C GLU A 133 -15.65 -7.78 -7.85
N GLY A 134 -14.35 -7.66 -7.55
CA GLY A 134 -13.81 -6.63 -6.68
C GLY A 134 -13.35 -5.41 -7.44
N ARG A 135 -12.88 -4.40 -6.69
CA ARG A 135 -12.43 -3.12 -7.24
C ARG A 135 -11.16 -2.62 -6.57
N VAL A 136 -10.31 -1.99 -7.35
CA VAL A 136 -9.16 -1.23 -6.87
C VAL A 136 -9.29 0.22 -7.34
N VAL A 137 -9.13 1.18 -6.42
CA VAL A 137 -9.07 2.60 -6.73
C VAL A 137 -7.71 3.12 -6.30
N ALA A 138 -6.93 3.58 -7.25
CA ALA A 138 -5.54 3.98 -7.07
C ALA A 138 -5.39 5.50 -7.22
N PHE A 139 -5.19 6.22 -6.13
CA PHE A 139 -4.91 7.66 -6.12
C PHE A 139 -3.43 7.91 -6.31
N GLU A 140 -3.08 8.58 -7.41
CA GLU A 140 -1.70 8.99 -7.71
C GLU A 140 -1.71 10.36 -8.41
N PRO A 141 -1.36 11.43 -7.70
CA PRO A 141 -1.40 12.79 -8.25
C PRO A 141 -0.29 13.07 -9.26
N THR A 142 0.90 12.48 -9.09
CA THR A 142 2.08 12.79 -9.89
C THR A 142 1.92 12.28 -11.32
N PRO A 143 1.93 13.12 -12.36
CA PRO A 143 1.67 12.69 -13.74
C PRO A 143 2.63 11.61 -14.23
N ARG A 144 3.90 11.68 -13.82
CA ARG A 144 4.96 10.75 -14.25
C ARG A 144 4.76 9.34 -13.69
N THR A 145 4.57 9.21 -12.39
CA THR A 145 4.34 7.92 -11.73
C THR A 145 2.99 7.34 -12.10
N ARG A 146 1.96 8.19 -12.22
CA ARG A 146 0.62 7.79 -12.69
C ARG A 146 0.63 7.21 -14.11
N ALA A 147 1.47 7.74 -15.01
CA ALA A 147 1.60 7.17 -16.35
C ALA A 147 2.12 5.72 -16.29
N GLU A 148 3.13 5.44 -15.45
CA GLU A 148 3.62 4.07 -15.26
C GLU A 148 2.58 3.19 -14.51
N LEU A 149 1.90 3.72 -13.50
CA LEU A 149 0.78 3.05 -12.83
C LEU A 149 -0.29 2.62 -13.85
N SER A 150 -0.72 3.54 -14.72
CA SER A 150 -1.71 3.25 -15.76
C SER A 150 -1.24 2.18 -16.74
N LEU A 151 0.05 2.19 -17.13
CA LEU A 151 0.62 1.17 -17.98
C LEU A 151 0.71 -0.18 -17.27
N ASN A 152 1.10 -0.21 -16.00
CA ASN A 152 1.21 -1.43 -15.21
C ASN A 152 -0.15 -2.08 -14.96
N THR A 153 -1.20 -1.27 -14.84
CA THR A 153 -2.57 -1.75 -14.54
C THR A 153 -3.47 -1.87 -15.78
N SER A 154 -2.99 -1.52 -16.96
CA SER A 154 -3.82 -1.46 -18.21
C SER A 154 -4.50 -2.78 -18.60
N GLY A 155 -3.98 -3.93 -18.13
CA GLY A 155 -4.58 -5.25 -18.37
C GLY A 155 -5.66 -5.67 -17.35
N PHE A 156 -6.02 -4.79 -16.40
CA PHE A 156 -6.91 -5.13 -15.29
C PHE A 156 -8.14 -4.23 -15.29
N GLY A 157 -9.30 -4.79 -15.70
CA GLY A 157 -10.55 -4.06 -15.79
C GLY A 157 -11.15 -3.63 -14.44
N ASN A 158 -10.64 -4.15 -13.34
CA ASN A 158 -11.09 -3.83 -11.98
C ASN A 158 -10.22 -2.76 -11.28
N VAL A 159 -9.27 -2.11 -11.98
CA VAL A 159 -8.42 -1.03 -11.45
C VAL A 159 -8.83 0.30 -12.05
N GLN A 160 -9.16 1.27 -11.20
CA GLN A 160 -9.42 2.66 -11.57
C GLN A 160 -8.30 3.54 -11.05
N VAL A 161 -7.58 4.22 -11.96
CA VAL A 161 -6.54 5.20 -11.61
C VAL A 161 -7.17 6.59 -11.48
N VAL A 162 -6.94 7.26 -10.36
CA VAL A 162 -7.50 8.58 -10.03
C VAL A 162 -6.37 9.61 -9.99
N PRO A 163 -6.40 10.65 -10.84
CA PRO A 163 -5.33 11.65 -10.97
C PRO A 163 -5.42 12.77 -9.91
N LEU A 164 -5.75 12.41 -8.67
CA LEU A 164 -5.97 13.35 -7.59
C LEU A 164 -5.10 12.99 -6.38
N ALA A 165 -4.68 14.02 -5.63
CA ALA A 165 -4.13 13.82 -4.30
C ALA A 165 -5.27 13.56 -3.31
N ALA A 166 -5.08 12.60 -2.41
CA ALA A 166 -5.96 12.41 -1.28
C ALA A 166 -5.65 13.48 -0.22
N TRP A 167 -6.70 14.19 0.23
CA TRP A 167 -6.58 15.32 1.15
C TRP A 167 -7.79 15.40 2.08
N ASP A 168 -7.85 16.45 2.92
CA ASP A 168 -8.98 16.70 3.82
C ASP A 168 -10.13 17.50 3.16
N GLN A 169 -9.86 18.19 2.06
CA GLN A 169 -10.83 18.99 1.31
C GLN A 169 -10.38 19.18 -0.15
N PRO A 170 -11.26 19.58 -1.05
CA PRO A 170 -10.86 19.98 -2.40
C PRO A 170 -9.85 21.14 -2.36
N ALA A 171 -8.72 20.97 -3.03
CA ALA A 171 -7.64 21.95 -3.06
C ALA A 171 -6.79 21.81 -4.32
N ARG A 172 -5.99 22.85 -4.62
CA ARG A 172 -4.87 22.78 -5.54
C ARG A 172 -3.59 22.85 -4.71
N LEU A 173 -2.75 21.83 -4.82
CA LEU A 173 -1.57 21.64 -4.00
C LEU A 173 -0.31 21.69 -4.86
N THR A 174 0.75 22.27 -4.31
CA THR A 174 2.08 22.24 -4.94
C THR A 174 2.82 20.99 -4.46
N LEU A 175 3.05 20.04 -5.37
CA LEU A 175 3.77 18.80 -5.11
C LEU A 175 5.21 18.92 -5.61
N ARG A 176 6.18 18.47 -4.81
CA ARG A 176 7.59 18.36 -5.19
C ARG A 176 7.85 17.03 -5.84
N ASP A 177 8.24 17.05 -7.12
CA ASP A 177 8.64 15.87 -7.89
C ASP A 177 10.16 15.78 -7.98
N PHE A 178 10.74 14.75 -7.36
CA PHE A 178 12.19 14.50 -7.30
C PHE A 178 12.74 13.74 -8.51
N GLY A 179 11.93 13.50 -9.53
CA GLY A 179 12.32 12.71 -10.68
C GLY A 179 12.49 11.21 -10.35
N TRP A 180 12.80 10.41 -11.37
CA TRP A 180 12.83 8.95 -11.23
C TRP A 180 13.84 8.37 -10.24
N ARG A 181 14.81 9.15 -9.78
CA ARG A 181 15.79 8.66 -8.80
C ARG A 181 15.24 8.56 -7.38
N GLN A 182 14.28 9.41 -7.06
CA GLN A 182 13.71 9.58 -5.74
C GLN A 182 12.19 9.82 -5.81
N SER A 183 11.54 9.31 -6.86
CA SER A 183 10.11 9.55 -7.11
C SER A 183 9.20 8.92 -6.04
N SER A 184 9.69 7.94 -5.30
CA SER A 184 9.00 7.38 -4.13
C SER A 184 8.86 8.36 -2.97
N PHE A 185 9.60 9.47 -2.97
CA PHE A 185 9.55 10.54 -1.96
C PHE A 185 8.82 11.80 -2.43
N ASN A 186 8.09 11.74 -3.55
CA ASN A 186 7.32 12.89 -4.04
C ASN A 186 6.28 13.31 -3.00
N SER A 187 6.32 14.57 -2.55
CA SER A 187 5.53 15.03 -1.42
C SER A 187 4.96 16.43 -1.63
N VAL A 188 3.77 16.66 -1.09
CA VAL A 188 3.15 17.99 -0.95
C VAL A 188 3.78 18.76 0.22
N LEU A 189 4.16 18.06 1.27
CA LEU A 189 4.79 18.61 2.47
C LEU A 189 6.32 18.63 2.35
N ALA A 190 7.03 18.87 3.44
CA ALA A 190 8.49 18.82 3.42
C ALA A 190 9.00 17.42 3.08
N PRO A 191 10.02 17.31 2.21
CA PRO A 191 10.51 16.01 1.77
C PRO A 191 11.20 15.23 2.90
N ARG A 192 11.04 13.91 2.88
CA ARG A 192 11.75 12.96 3.75
C ARG A 192 13.15 12.60 3.21
N VAL A 193 13.74 13.46 2.40
CA VAL A 193 15.02 13.21 1.72
C VAL A 193 16.11 14.07 2.34
N ASP A 194 17.23 13.47 2.69
CA ASP A 194 18.39 14.17 3.21
C ASP A 194 19.02 15.12 2.16
N GLY A 195 19.47 16.26 2.61
CA GLY A 195 20.06 17.29 1.76
C GLY A 195 19.02 18.20 1.11
N ASN A 196 19.39 18.84 0.03
CA ASN A 196 18.49 19.68 -0.78
C ASN A 196 18.44 19.14 -2.22
N PRO A 197 17.77 18.00 -2.46
CA PRO A 197 17.70 17.41 -3.78
C PRO A 197 16.97 18.35 -4.74
N ARG A 198 17.41 18.34 -6.00
CA ARG A 198 16.68 19.06 -7.06
C ARG A 198 15.29 18.44 -7.21
N CYS A 199 14.27 19.27 -7.14
CA CYS A 199 12.88 18.87 -7.40
C CYS A 199 12.23 19.89 -8.35
N GLU A 200 11.23 19.41 -9.05
CA GLU A 200 10.30 20.22 -9.82
C GLU A 200 9.03 20.43 -9.00
N SER A 201 8.51 21.66 -8.96
CA SER A 201 7.22 21.94 -8.33
C SER A 201 6.13 21.81 -9.37
N ILE A 202 5.17 20.93 -9.12
CA ILE A 202 4.00 20.72 -10.00
C ILE A 202 2.72 20.97 -9.22
N GLU A 203 1.73 21.55 -9.91
CA GLU A 203 0.39 21.73 -9.35
C GLU A 203 -0.43 20.46 -9.56
N VAL A 204 -1.06 19.98 -8.48
CA VAL A 204 -1.95 18.82 -8.50
C VAL A 204 -3.28 19.15 -7.84
N GLU A 205 -4.35 18.56 -8.34
CA GLU A 205 -5.66 18.68 -7.74
C GLU A 205 -5.81 17.67 -6.61
N ALA A 206 -6.53 18.07 -5.55
CA ALA A 206 -6.77 17.27 -4.36
C ALA A 206 -8.26 17.18 -4.04
N VAL A 207 -8.65 16.10 -3.34
CA VAL A 207 -10.03 15.84 -2.97
C VAL A 207 -10.09 15.21 -1.58
N ALA A 208 -11.18 15.52 -0.82
CA ALA A 208 -11.52 14.72 0.34
C ALA A 208 -11.96 13.33 -0.15
N VAL A 209 -11.28 12.27 0.32
CA VAL A 209 -11.55 10.91 -0.15
C VAL A 209 -12.98 10.47 0.19
N ASP A 210 -13.52 10.89 1.33
CA ASP A 210 -14.93 10.68 1.73
C ASP A 210 -15.92 11.16 0.66
N ASP A 211 -15.70 12.38 0.14
CA ASP A 211 -16.59 12.97 -0.87
C ASP A 211 -16.48 12.23 -2.20
N TRP A 212 -15.26 11.85 -2.55
CA TRP A 212 -15.01 11.09 -3.78
C TRP A 212 -15.63 9.70 -3.71
N LEU A 213 -15.46 8.97 -2.61
CA LEU A 213 -16.05 7.63 -2.41
C LEU A 213 -17.58 7.70 -2.41
N LEU A 214 -18.16 8.71 -1.75
CA LEU A 214 -19.61 8.93 -1.71
C LEU A 214 -20.17 9.19 -3.12
N ALA A 215 -19.53 10.08 -3.89
CA ALA A 215 -19.96 10.42 -5.26
C ALA A 215 -19.93 9.23 -6.20
N HIS A 216 -19.07 8.23 -5.95
CA HIS A 216 -18.93 7.02 -6.77
C HIS A 216 -19.62 5.79 -6.18
N ASN A 217 -20.36 5.92 -5.06
CA ASN A 217 -21.01 4.82 -4.34
C ASN A 217 -20.05 3.67 -4.00
N ILE A 218 -18.88 3.99 -3.46
CA ILE A 218 -17.83 3.03 -3.13
C ILE A 218 -17.71 2.87 -1.62
N VAL A 219 -17.76 1.61 -1.16
CA VAL A 219 -17.51 1.21 0.23
C VAL A 219 -16.21 0.42 0.26
N PRO A 220 -15.15 0.92 0.92
CA PRO A 220 -13.86 0.24 0.96
C PRO A 220 -13.87 -0.92 1.95
N SER A 221 -13.15 -2.00 1.61
CA SER A 221 -12.82 -3.11 2.52
C SER A 221 -11.44 -2.93 3.15
N PHE A 222 -10.51 -2.36 2.38
CA PHE A 222 -9.14 -2.08 2.83
C PHE A 222 -8.67 -0.75 2.22
N ILE A 223 -8.04 0.11 3.02
CA ILE A 223 -7.44 1.38 2.56
C ILE A 223 -5.96 1.38 2.93
N LYS A 224 -5.08 1.50 1.95
CA LYS A 224 -3.66 1.83 2.16
C LYS A 224 -3.51 3.35 2.18
N ILE A 225 -2.83 3.88 3.20
CA ILE A 225 -2.53 5.30 3.34
C ILE A 225 -1.02 5.48 3.44
N ASP A 226 -0.45 6.04 2.38
CA ASP A 226 0.97 6.35 2.24
C ASP A 226 1.05 7.62 1.39
N ALA A 227 1.11 8.76 2.06
CA ALA A 227 0.96 10.09 1.46
C ALA A 227 2.16 10.99 1.73
N GLU A 228 3.33 10.39 2.05
CA GLU A 228 4.61 11.08 2.20
C GLU A 228 4.52 12.31 3.13
N SER A 229 4.18 12.06 4.39
CA SER A 229 3.95 12.99 5.51
C SER A 229 2.58 13.68 5.55
N ALA A 230 1.69 13.42 4.59
CA ALA A 230 0.34 14.00 4.56
C ALA A 230 -0.76 13.08 5.11
N GLU A 231 -0.40 11.96 5.76
CA GLU A 231 -1.31 10.93 6.27
C GLU A 231 -2.41 11.52 7.18
N HIS A 232 -2.07 12.52 8.00
CA HIS A 232 -3.02 13.20 8.88
C HIS A 232 -4.12 13.93 8.10
N ARG A 233 -3.80 14.54 6.94
CA ARG A 233 -4.77 15.19 6.05
C ARG A 233 -5.67 14.17 5.38
N VAL A 234 -5.08 13.07 4.95
CA VAL A 234 -5.80 11.94 4.35
C VAL A 234 -6.78 11.33 5.35
N LEU A 235 -6.35 11.08 6.61
CA LEU A 235 -7.22 10.57 7.68
C LEU A 235 -8.38 11.53 7.99
N GLN A 236 -8.15 12.85 7.96
CA GLN A 236 -9.22 13.84 8.10
C GLN A 236 -10.23 13.73 6.95
N GLY A 237 -9.75 13.57 5.71
CA GLY A 237 -10.59 13.40 4.51
C GLY A 237 -11.26 12.05 4.38
N LEU A 238 -10.93 11.08 5.24
CA LEU A 238 -11.50 9.73 5.31
C LEU A 238 -12.36 9.49 6.56
N ARG A 239 -12.50 10.50 7.42
CA ARG A 239 -13.08 10.32 8.74
C ARG A 239 -14.46 9.67 8.73
N ARG A 240 -15.37 10.14 7.85
CA ARG A 240 -16.73 9.59 7.72
C ARG A 240 -16.73 8.14 7.25
N THR A 241 -15.87 7.80 6.30
CA THR A 241 -15.70 6.43 5.79
C THR A 241 -15.19 5.51 6.89
N ILE A 242 -14.19 5.94 7.65
CA ILE A 242 -13.60 5.18 8.76
C ILE A 242 -14.66 4.93 9.85
N GLU A 243 -15.36 5.98 10.30
CA GLU A 243 -16.37 5.89 11.36
C GLU A 243 -17.60 5.06 10.94
N LYS A 244 -18.00 5.09 9.67
CA LYS A 244 -19.22 4.43 9.19
C LYS A 244 -18.99 2.99 8.73
N HIS A 245 -17.89 2.73 8.03
CA HIS A 245 -17.69 1.48 7.33
C HIS A 245 -16.59 0.60 7.94
N HIS A 246 -15.80 1.16 8.84
CA HIS A 246 -14.73 0.45 9.55
C HIS A 246 -13.86 -0.44 8.64
N PRO A 247 -13.31 0.09 7.51
CA PRO A 247 -12.41 -0.68 6.65
C PRO A 247 -11.14 -1.06 7.40
N ILE A 248 -10.44 -2.08 6.95
CA ILE A 248 -9.06 -2.32 7.37
C ILE A 248 -8.20 -1.19 6.83
N LEU A 249 -7.26 -0.68 7.63
CA LEU A 249 -6.36 0.38 7.21
C LEU A 249 -4.91 -0.10 7.30
N SER A 250 -4.06 0.33 6.37
CA SER A 250 -2.64 0.44 6.60
C SER A 250 -2.25 1.91 6.60
N LEU A 251 -1.40 2.29 7.53
CA LEU A 251 -0.90 3.64 7.68
C LEU A 251 0.62 3.63 7.75
N GLU A 252 1.24 4.34 6.82
CA GLU A 252 2.66 4.65 6.93
C GLU A 252 2.89 5.62 8.09
N ILE A 253 3.86 5.31 8.94
CA ILE A 253 4.21 6.11 10.10
C ILE A 253 5.70 6.47 10.11
N GLY A 254 6.02 7.61 10.71
CA GLY A 254 7.38 8.08 10.91
C GLY A 254 7.39 9.51 11.45
N ASP A 255 8.18 9.77 12.48
CA ASP A 255 8.28 11.09 13.11
C ASP A 255 9.47 11.85 12.50
N TYR A 256 9.19 12.69 11.53
CA TYR A 256 10.18 13.52 10.82
C TYR A 256 10.29 14.93 11.39
N ASN A 257 9.55 15.25 12.47
CA ASN A 257 9.52 16.56 13.14
C ASN A 257 9.23 17.73 12.17
N LEU A 258 8.35 17.49 11.20
CA LEU A 258 7.96 18.52 10.23
C LEU A 258 6.96 19.50 10.85
N PRO A 259 7.10 20.82 10.63
CA PRO A 259 6.17 21.81 11.14
C PRO A 259 4.73 21.55 10.66
N GLY A 260 3.77 21.51 11.60
CA GLY A 260 2.35 21.29 11.30
C GLY A 260 1.95 19.84 11.02
N VAL A 261 2.88 18.90 11.08
CA VAL A 261 2.60 17.45 10.98
C VAL A 261 2.50 16.87 12.38
N PRO A 262 1.37 16.24 12.76
CA PRO A 262 1.22 15.55 14.03
C PRO A 262 2.21 14.40 14.18
N ARG A 263 2.51 14.01 15.42
CA ARG A 263 3.29 12.81 15.68
C ARG A 263 2.51 11.57 15.28
N SER A 264 3.24 10.55 14.84
CA SER A 264 2.64 9.23 14.53
C SER A 264 1.85 8.66 15.70
N ALA A 265 2.33 8.87 16.94
CA ALA A 265 1.61 8.48 18.15
C ALA A 265 0.19 9.07 18.24
N ASP A 266 -0.01 10.31 17.80
CA ASP A 266 -1.33 10.96 17.87
C ASP A 266 -2.29 10.41 16.80
N LEU A 267 -1.78 10.10 15.61
CA LEU A 267 -2.55 9.44 14.56
C LEU A 267 -2.99 8.04 14.99
N ILE A 268 -2.09 7.27 15.57
CA ILE A 268 -2.36 5.92 16.07
C ILE A 268 -3.41 5.98 17.18
N ARG A 269 -3.26 6.87 18.18
CA ARG A 269 -4.25 7.06 19.26
C ARG A 269 -5.61 7.44 18.72
N SER A 270 -5.67 8.29 17.68
CA SER A 270 -6.94 8.68 17.06
C SER A 270 -7.67 7.47 16.45
N LEU A 271 -6.97 6.58 15.74
CA LEU A 271 -7.56 5.36 15.17
C LEU A 271 -7.97 4.36 16.27
N ILE A 272 -7.16 4.21 17.32
CA ILE A 272 -7.53 3.39 18.48
C ILE A 272 -8.80 3.91 19.16
N ALA A 273 -8.96 5.24 19.30
CA ALA A 273 -10.16 5.86 19.83
C ALA A 273 -11.40 5.67 18.93
N MET A 274 -11.20 5.52 17.61
CA MET A 274 -12.24 5.18 16.64
C MET A 274 -12.60 3.68 16.63
N GLY A 275 -12.05 2.88 17.55
CA GLY A 275 -12.40 1.46 17.71
C GLY A 275 -11.53 0.50 16.89
N TYR A 276 -10.29 0.87 16.60
CA TYR A 276 -9.34 -0.01 15.93
C TYR A 276 -8.32 -0.62 16.89
N ASP A 277 -7.86 -1.83 16.57
CA ASP A 277 -6.65 -2.42 17.10
C ASP A 277 -5.50 -2.21 16.11
N ALA A 278 -4.32 -1.87 16.63
CA ALA A 278 -3.13 -1.62 15.84
C ALA A 278 -2.20 -2.84 15.85
N TRP A 279 -1.66 -3.21 14.68
CA TRP A 279 -0.80 -4.36 14.49
C TRP A 279 0.47 -3.96 13.77
N GLN A 280 1.59 -4.54 14.21
CA GLN A 280 2.91 -4.36 13.60
C GLN A 280 3.46 -5.70 13.14
N TYR A 281 4.09 -5.73 11.96
CA TYR A 281 4.78 -6.91 11.46
C TYR A 281 6.16 -7.02 12.08
N ARG A 282 6.42 -8.14 12.78
CA ARG A 282 7.73 -8.43 13.40
C ARG A 282 8.01 -9.93 13.32
N GLY A 283 9.23 -10.28 12.87
CA GLY A 283 9.72 -11.65 12.91
C GLY A 283 8.72 -12.68 12.33
N ASP A 284 8.24 -12.44 11.12
CA ASP A 284 7.31 -13.29 10.36
C ASP A 284 5.85 -13.35 10.87
N THR A 285 5.48 -12.50 11.82
CA THR A 285 4.11 -12.45 12.37
C THR A 285 3.62 -11.03 12.63
N PHE A 286 2.31 -10.88 12.76
CA PHE A 286 1.70 -9.65 13.26
C PHE A 286 1.57 -9.73 14.77
N VAL A 287 2.07 -8.73 15.47
CA VAL A 287 1.94 -8.55 16.92
C VAL A 287 1.11 -7.30 17.20
N GLU A 288 0.37 -7.30 18.30
CA GLU A 288 -0.33 -6.11 18.75
C GLU A 288 0.65 -4.97 19.01
N HIS A 289 0.35 -3.79 18.46
CA HIS A 289 1.19 -2.62 18.59
C HIS A 289 0.77 -1.77 19.78
N HIS A 290 1.72 -1.47 20.65
CA HIS A 290 1.53 -0.52 21.74
C HIS A 290 2.16 0.83 21.37
N VAL A 291 1.42 1.91 21.60
CA VAL A 291 1.87 3.26 21.25
C VAL A 291 3.17 3.61 21.98
N VAL A 292 4.16 4.07 21.23
CA VAL A 292 5.45 4.54 21.72
C VAL A 292 5.61 6.05 21.50
N ASP A 293 6.62 6.67 22.11
CA ASP A 293 6.80 8.12 22.05
C ASP A 293 7.45 8.61 20.74
N HIS A 294 8.17 7.73 20.03
CA HIS A 294 8.85 8.08 18.80
C HIS A 294 8.82 6.91 17.81
N TYR A 295 8.56 7.24 16.57
CA TYR A 295 8.46 6.29 15.46
C TYR A 295 9.55 6.56 14.42
N GLY A 296 10.31 5.53 14.07
CA GLY A 296 10.97 5.44 12.78
C GLY A 296 9.97 5.09 11.67
N PHE A 297 10.48 4.88 10.46
CA PHE A 297 9.66 4.42 9.34
C PHE A 297 9.11 3.01 9.61
N ASP A 298 7.80 2.85 9.47
CA ASP A 298 7.10 1.56 9.52
C ASP A 298 5.70 1.67 8.89
N ASN A 299 5.06 0.52 8.65
CA ASN A 299 3.65 0.42 8.27
C ASN A 299 2.88 -0.30 9.38
N LEU A 300 1.88 0.35 9.96
CA LEU A 300 0.96 -0.29 10.90
C LEU A 300 -0.35 -0.68 10.19
N ILE A 301 -0.90 -1.81 10.62
CA ILE A 301 -2.19 -2.30 10.16
C ILE A 301 -3.21 -2.09 11.26
N PHE A 302 -4.36 -1.52 10.90
CA PHE A 302 -5.45 -1.27 11.82
C PHE A 302 -6.66 -2.10 11.42
N THR A 303 -7.14 -2.92 12.35
CA THR A 303 -8.34 -3.72 12.15
C THR A 303 -9.43 -3.24 13.09
N PRO A 304 -10.69 -3.14 12.62
CA PRO A 304 -11.79 -2.75 13.50
C PRO A 304 -11.96 -3.77 14.63
N ARG A 305 -12.14 -3.29 15.87
CA ARG A 305 -12.45 -4.13 17.00
C ARG A 305 -13.78 -4.84 16.75
N ARG A 306 -13.80 -6.15 16.91
CA ARG A 306 -15.07 -6.90 16.92
C ARG A 306 -15.89 -6.37 18.10
N GLN A 307 -17.01 -5.72 17.81
CA GLN A 307 -17.98 -5.45 18.88
C GLN A 307 -18.38 -6.80 19.46
N SER A 308 -18.05 -7.05 20.73
CA SER A 308 -18.64 -8.16 21.46
C SER A 308 -20.15 -7.93 21.45
N VAL A 309 -20.89 -8.77 20.72
CA VAL A 309 -22.34 -8.81 20.82
C VAL A 309 -22.61 -9.16 22.27
N GLN A 310 -22.88 -8.16 23.10
CA GLN A 310 -23.51 -8.37 24.39
C GLN A 310 -24.88 -8.95 24.06
N THR A 311 -25.00 -10.25 24.16
CA THR A 311 -26.29 -10.95 24.26
C THR A 311 -26.94 -10.36 25.51
N ALA A 312 -27.82 -9.38 25.32
CA ALA A 312 -28.73 -8.98 26.37
C ALA A 312 -29.59 -10.20 26.70
N ALA A 313 -29.19 -10.89 27.75
CA ALA A 313 -30.08 -11.85 28.41
C ALA A 313 -31.20 -11.02 29.04
N ALA A 314 -32.37 -11.08 28.40
CA ALA A 314 -33.62 -10.66 28.99
C ALA A 314 -34.23 -11.83 29.80
#